data_b63e99fa715edc737ba4ebad9eafc2bb
#
_entry.id   b63e99fa715edc737ba4ebad9eafc2bb
#
_cell.length_a   1.000
_cell.length_b   1.000
_cell.length_c   1.000
_cell.angle_alpha   90.00
_cell.angle_beta   90.00
_cell.angle_gamma   90.00
#
_symmetry.space_group_name_H-M   'P 1'
#
loop_
_entity.id
_entity.type
_entity.pdbx_description
1 polymer ?
#
loop_
_entity_poly.entity_id
_entity_poly.type
_entity_poly.pdbx_seq_one_letter_code
_entity_poly.pdbx_strand_id
1 'polypeptide(L)'
;MKEYICKIASLDEIETKWNFEISNHKNNESWIIWKNEAIERFTNGQSITYYGVLNGKIISEATAMFENAIVQNSENLVDENTAYLCAFRTVKKHQGKGYFSKLFRFMIDDLKDRGYTKVTLGVEPSDKKNLAIYQKYGFSEYIKSAQEKYPDGTVIGVDYYGKSL
;
A
#
# COMPACT_ATOMS: atom_id res chain seq x y z
N MET A 1 -17.11 -18.94 -14.42
CA MET A 1 -15.71 -18.86 -13.96
C MET A 1 -15.46 -17.52 -13.27
N LYS A 2 -14.79 -17.52 -12.13
CA LYS A 2 -14.37 -16.29 -11.48
C LYS A 2 -13.11 -15.77 -12.16
N GLU A 3 -13.17 -14.58 -12.70
CA GLU A 3 -12.02 -13.91 -13.31
C GLU A 3 -11.41 -12.94 -12.29
N TYR A 4 -10.15 -13.17 -11.95
CA TYR A 4 -9.34 -12.26 -11.10
C TYR A 4 -8.14 -11.78 -11.89
N ILE A 5 -8.01 -10.46 -12.01
CA ILE A 5 -6.90 -9.81 -12.70
C ILE A 5 -6.23 -8.78 -11.79
N CYS A 6 -4.92 -8.65 -11.94
CA CYS A 6 -4.15 -7.60 -11.29
C CYS A 6 -3.80 -6.54 -12.32
N LYS A 7 -3.86 -5.28 -11.93
CA LYS A 7 -3.60 -4.16 -12.84
C LYS A 7 -3.06 -2.94 -12.11
N ILE A 8 -2.42 -2.07 -12.85
CA ILE A 8 -2.09 -0.71 -12.40
C ILE A 8 -3.37 0.13 -12.50
N ALA A 9 -3.69 0.85 -11.43
CA ALA A 9 -4.89 1.67 -11.37
C ALA A 9 -4.83 2.88 -12.29
N SER A 10 -5.96 3.23 -12.90
CA SER A 10 -6.17 4.50 -13.57
C SER A 10 -6.66 5.56 -12.58
N LEU A 11 -6.59 6.84 -12.99
CA LEU A 11 -7.10 7.93 -12.14
C LEU A 11 -8.58 7.75 -11.82
N ASP A 12 -9.41 7.39 -12.79
CA ASP A 12 -10.85 7.17 -12.58
C ASP A 12 -11.11 6.04 -11.58
N GLU A 13 -10.34 4.97 -11.64
CA GLU A 13 -10.44 3.87 -10.68
C GLU A 13 -10.03 4.29 -9.28
N ILE A 14 -8.98 5.09 -9.14
CA ILE A 14 -8.53 5.65 -7.86
C ILE A 14 -9.62 6.52 -7.25
N GLU A 15 -10.18 7.45 -8.01
CA GLU A 15 -11.27 8.32 -7.54
C GLU A 15 -12.49 7.53 -7.09
N THR A 16 -12.93 6.57 -7.91
CA THR A 16 -14.10 5.74 -7.62
C THR A 16 -13.88 4.92 -6.33
N LYS A 17 -12.71 4.32 -6.17
CA LYS A 17 -12.40 3.52 -4.99
C LYS A 17 -12.33 4.36 -3.73
N TRP A 18 -11.70 5.54 -3.78
CA TRP A 18 -11.65 6.45 -2.63
C TRP A 18 -13.02 6.99 -2.25
N ASN A 19 -13.88 7.32 -3.21
CA ASN A 19 -15.25 7.76 -2.94
C ASN A 19 -16.05 6.67 -2.23
N PHE A 20 -15.86 5.42 -2.62
CA PHE A 20 -16.48 4.28 -1.94
C PHE A 20 -16.01 4.17 -0.48
N GLU A 21 -14.70 4.25 -0.24
CA GLU A 21 -14.12 4.18 1.11
C GLU A 21 -14.59 5.35 1.98
N ILE A 22 -14.66 6.56 1.44
CA ILE A 22 -15.15 7.74 2.16
C ILE A 22 -16.62 7.52 2.58
N SER A 23 -17.43 6.93 1.71
CA SER A 23 -18.85 6.64 2.04
C SER A 23 -18.99 5.65 3.21
N ASN A 24 -18.00 4.78 3.42
CA ASN A 24 -17.97 3.83 4.52
C ASN A 24 -17.32 4.36 5.80
N HIS A 25 -16.71 5.55 5.75
CA HIS A 25 -15.99 6.16 6.88
C HIS A 25 -16.44 7.61 7.10
N LYS A 26 -17.75 7.83 7.11
CA LYS A 26 -18.38 9.17 7.03
C LYS A 26 -17.92 10.18 8.08
N ASN A 27 -17.52 9.78 9.24
CA ASN A 27 -17.14 10.70 10.33
C ASN A 27 -15.62 10.79 10.52
N ASN A 28 -14.84 10.38 9.53
CA ASN A 28 -13.38 10.43 9.59
C ASN A 28 -12.83 11.28 8.44
N GLU A 29 -12.46 12.52 8.75
CA GLU A 29 -11.92 13.47 7.76
C GLU A 29 -10.60 13.02 7.14
N SER A 30 -9.84 12.16 7.81
CA SER A 30 -8.58 11.63 7.27
C SER A 30 -8.74 10.97 5.91
N TRP A 31 -9.88 10.31 5.66
CA TRP A 31 -10.13 9.64 4.39
C TRP A 31 -10.23 10.61 3.22
N ILE A 32 -10.81 11.79 3.44
CA ILE A 32 -10.89 12.84 2.41
C ILE A 32 -9.50 13.39 2.11
N ILE A 33 -8.70 13.63 3.14
CA ILE A 33 -7.33 14.13 3.00
C ILE A 33 -6.48 13.10 2.26
N TRP A 34 -6.57 11.82 2.64
CA TRP A 34 -5.84 10.75 1.97
C TRP A 34 -6.23 10.59 0.50
N LYS A 35 -7.52 10.77 0.16
CA LYS A 35 -7.95 10.77 -1.25
C LYS A 35 -7.25 11.86 -2.04
N ASN A 36 -7.27 13.10 -1.52
CA ASN A 36 -6.66 14.24 -2.20
C ASN A 36 -5.15 14.04 -2.38
N GLU A 37 -4.48 13.55 -1.36
CA GLU A 37 -3.05 13.22 -1.43
C GLU A 37 -2.78 12.11 -2.45
N ALA A 38 -3.59 11.07 -2.49
CA ALA A 38 -3.42 9.96 -3.42
C ALA A 38 -3.54 10.41 -4.88
N ILE A 39 -4.52 11.28 -5.17
CA ILE A 39 -4.72 11.85 -6.50
C ILE A 39 -3.53 12.74 -6.89
N GLU A 40 -3.08 13.60 -5.98
CA GLU A 40 -1.92 14.46 -6.22
C GLU A 40 -0.66 13.65 -6.52
N ARG A 41 -0.38 12.63 -5.71
CA ARG A 41 0.77 11.74 -5.91
C ARG A 41 0.69 10.99 -7.23
N PHE A 42 -0.48 10.50 -7.59
CA PHE A 42 -0.70 9.85 -8.89
C PHE A 42 -0.41 10.82 -10.03
N THR A 43 -0.96 12.03 -9.97
CA THR A 43 -0.81 13.05 -11.01
C THR A 43 0.65 13.48 -11.17
N ASN A 44 1.39 13.54 -10.05
CA ASN A 44 2.81 13.91 -10.04
C ASN A 44 3.77 12.75 -10.34
N GLY A 45 3.26 11.53 -10.56
CA GLY A 45 4.09 10.36 -10.81
C GLY A 45 4.88 9.86 -9.60
N GLN A 46 4.47 10.23 -8.38
CA GLN A 46 5.18 9.91 -7.14
C GLN A 46 4.78 8.57 -6.55
N SER A 47 3.70 7.97 -7.05
CA SER A 47 3.19 6.69 -6.57
C SER A 47 2.54 5.90 -7.69
N ILE A 48 2.46 4.59 -7.49
CA ILE A 48 1.67 3.67 -8.32
C ILE A 48 0.71 2.93 -7.41
N THR A 49 -0.56 2.88 -7.78
CA THR A 49 -1.57 2.07 -7.10
C THR A 49 -1.85 0.83 -7.94
N TYR A 50 -1.89 -0.32 -7.28
CA TYR A 50 -2.16 -1.62 -7.89
C TYR A 50 -3.49 -2.14 -7.38
N TYR A 51 -4.33 -2.62 -8.29
CA TYR A 51 -5.63 -3.19 -7.94
C TYR A 51 -5.76 -4.65 -8.37
N GLY A 52 -6.37 -5.43 -7.49
CA GLY A 52 -6.87 -6.76 -7.80
C GLY A 52 -8.37 -6.67 -8.06
N VAL A 53 -8.79 -7.10 -9.24
CA VAL A 53 -10.16 -6.96 -9.73
C VAL A 53 -10.77 -8.34 -9.93
N LEU A 54 -11.86 -8.63 -9.22
CA LEU A 54 -12.59 -9.88 -9.32
C LEU A 54 -13.94 -9.61 -9.97
N ASN A 55 -14.17 -10.20 -11.15
CA ASN A 55 -15.43 -10.04 -11.91
C ASN A 55 -15.83 -8.56 -12.06
N GLY A 56 -14.86 -7.71 -12.40
CA GLY A 56 -15.08 -6.28 -12.63
C GLY A 56 -15.13 -5.41 -11.37
N LYS A 57 -14.94 -5.99 -10.17
CA LYS A 57 -14.93 -5.24 -8.91
C LYS A 57 -13.55 -5.22 -8.28
N ILE A 58 -13.11 -4.05 -7.84
CA ILE A 58 -11.85 -3.90 -7.10
C ILE A 58 -12.04 -4.52 -5.71
N ILE A 59 -11.28 -5.57 -5.40
CA ILE A 59 -11.36 -6.29 -4.12
C ILE A 59 -10.07 -6.22 -3.30
N SER A 60 -8.96 -5.86 -3.91
CA SER A 60 -7.69 -5.71 -3.22
C SER A 60 -6.89 -4.55 -3.80
N GLU A 61 -6.05 -3.96 -2.96
CA GLU A 61 -5.23 -2.82 -3.35
C GLU A 61 -3.88 -2.81 -2.63
N ALA A 62 -2.90 -2.20 -3.26
CA ALA A 62 -1.58 -1.91 -2.71
C ALA A 62 -1.01 -0.69 -3.42
N THR A 63 -0.19 0.10 -2.73
CA THR A 63 0.43 1.31 -3.28
C THR A 63 1.92 1.27 -3.05
N ALA A 64 2.69 1.66 -4.07
CA ALA A 64 4.13 1.90 -3.99
C ALA A 64 4.41 3.40 -4.09
N MET A 65 5.27 3.91 -3.21
CA MET A 65 5.69 5.31 -3.16
C MET A 65 7.19 5.42 -3.41
N PHE A 66 7.60 6.43 -4.19
CA PHE A 66 8.96 6.51 -4.73
C PHE A 66 9.77 7.71 -4.27
N GLU A 67 9.17 8.64 -3.53
CA GLU A 67 9.85 9.88 -3.15
C GLU A 67 9.81 10.12 -1.64
N ASN A 68 10.93 10.60 -1.10
CA ASN A 68 11.07 10.91 0.32
C ASN A 68 10.03 11.91 0.81
N ALA A 69 9.67 12.89 -0.03
CA ALA A 69 8.77 13.97 0.35
C ALA A 69 7.35 13.50 0.73
N ILE A 70 6.93 12.33 0.27
CA ILE A 70 5.57 11.81 0.50
C ILE A 70 5.52 10.65 1.51
N VAL A 71 6.64 10.26 2.08
CA VAL A 71 6.74 9.14 3.04
C VAL A 71 7.19 9.66 4.38
N GLN A 72 6.40 9.42 5.44
CA GLN A 72 6.81 9.77 6.80
C GLN A 72 8.01 8.92 7.21
N ASN A 73 8.94 9.52 7.95
CA ASN A 73 10.15 8.84 8.43
C ASN A 73 10.98 8.21 7.30
N SER A 74 11.04 8.86 6.16
CA SER A 74 11.50 8.29 4.88
C SER A 74 12.97 7.84 4.85
N GLU A 75 13.81 8.31 5.76
CA GLU A 75 15.21 7.90 5.82
C GLU A 75 15.34 6.38 5.93
N ASN A 76 16.08 5.76 5.04
CA ASN A 76 16.25 4.31 4.88
C ASN A 76 14.98 3.55 4.44
N LEU A 77 13.91 4.24 4.09
CA LEU A 77 12.69 3.62 3.57
C LEU A 77 12.51 3.82 2.07
N VAL A 78 13.02 4.90 1.53
CA VAL A 78 12.91 5.26 0.11
C VAL A 78 14.24 5.81 -0.37
N ASP A 79 14.68 5.34 -1.53
CA ASP A 79 15.80 5.91 -2.28
C ASP A 79 15.59 5.61 -3.78
N GLU A 80 16.60 5.88 -4.60
CA GLU A 80 16.54 5.67 -6.06
C GLU A 80 16.25 4.21 -6.46
N ASN A 81 16.54 3.24 -5.58
CA ASN A 81 16.38 1.79 -5.81
C ASN A 81 15.38 1.13 -4.86
N THR A 82 14.81 1.88 -3.94
CA THR A 82 13.93 1.37 -2.88
C THR A 82 12.58 2.06 -2.93
N ALA A 83 11.51 1.30 -3.01
CA ALA A 83 10.13 1.80 -2.95
C ALA A 83 9.50 1.48 -1.58
N TYR A 84 8.68 2.40 -1.06
CA TYR A 84 7.89 2.19 0.15
C TYR A 84 6.51 1.70 -0.22
N LEU A 85 6.07 0.63 0.41
CA LEU A 85 4.77 0.00 0.14
C LEU A 85 3.79 0.30 1.27
N CYS A 86 2.55 0.59 0.91
CA CYS A 86 1.49 0.91 1.87
C CYS A 86 0.10 0.63 1.31
N ALA A 87 -0.91 0.92 2.12
CA ALA A 87 -2.32 0.80 1.73
C ALA A 87 -2.71 -0.61 1.27
N PHE A 88 -2.19 -1.63 1.94
CA PHE A 88 -2.55 -3.03 1.67
C PHE A 88 -3.94 -3.31 2.23
N ARG A 89 -4.89 -3.60 1.35
CA ARG A 89 -6.27 -3.92 1.74
C ARG A 89 -6.84 -5.00 0.85
N THR A 90 -7.67 -5.84 1.45
CA THR A 90 -8.51 -6.80 0.74
C THR A 90 -9.90 -6.79 1.39
N VAL A 91 -10.93 -6.72 0.58
CA VAL A 91 -12.31 -6.78 1.05
C VAL A 91 -12.50 -8.02 1.91
N LYS A 92 -13.08 -7.85 3.10
CA LYS A 92 -13.13 -8.88 4.15
C LYS A 92 -13.59 -10.25 3.67
N LYS A 93 -14.67 -10.32 2.89
CA LYS A 93 -15.22 -11.58 2.36
C LYS A 93 -14.29 -12.30 1.38
N HIS A 94 -13.26 -11.63 0.90
CA HIS A 94 -12.28 -12.16 -0.06
C HIS A 94 -10.91 -12.43 0.56
N GLN A 95 -10.74 -12.15 1.86
CA GLN A 95 -9.49 -12.43 2.56
C GLN A 95 -9.25 -13.93 2.72
N GLY A 96 -7.97 -14.32 2.81
CA GLY A 96 -7.58 -15.71 3.03
C GLY A 96 -7.75 -16.63 1.82
N LYS A 97 -7.98 -16.09 0.63
CA LYS A 97 -8.22 -16.86 -0.61
C LYS A 97 -7.10 -16.74 -1.65
N GLY A 98 -5.98 -16.11 -1.27
CA GLY A 98 -4.83 -15.96 -2.16
C GLY A 98 -4.89 -14.78 -3.11
N TYR A 99 -5.92 -13.97 -3.10
CA TYR A 99 -6.04 -12.82 -4.00
C TYR A 99 -4.96 -11.79 -3.76
N PHE A 100 -4.70 -11.43 -2.51
CA PHE A 100 -3.67 -10.45 -2.19
C PHE A 100 -2.27 -10.97 -2.56
N SER A 101 -1.99 -12.25 -2.36
CA SER A 101 -0.71 -12.84 -2.77
C SER A 101 -0.45 -12.69 -4.26
N LYS A 102 -1.48 -12.82 -5.09
CA LYS A 102 -1.38 -12.61 -6.54
C LYS A 102 -1.10 -11.13 -6.86
N LEU A 103 -1.81 -10.22 -6.19
CA LEU A 103 -1.59 -8.78 -6.37
C LEU A 103 -0.18 -8.39 -5.93
N PHE A 104 0.27 -8.90 -4.79
CA PHE A 104 1.60 -8.63 -4.29
C PHE A 104 2.69 -9.08 -5.28
N ARG A 105 2.58 -10.28 -5.84
CA ARG A 105 3.52 -10.75 -6.86
C ARG A 105 3.51 -9.88 -8.11
N PHE A 106 2.31 -9.50 -8.57
CA PHE A 106 2.18 -8.59 -9.71
C PHE A 106 2.90 -7.26 -9.46
N MET A 107 2.70 -6.66 -8.28
CA MET A 107 3.34 -5.41 -7.87
C MET A 107 4.87 -5.57 -7.81
N ILE A 108 5.36 -6.64 -7.20
CA ILE A 108 6.81 -6.89 -7.08
C ILE A 108 7.44 -7.08 -8.46
N ASP A 109 6.81 -7.81 -9.35
CA ASP A 109 7.32 -8.02 -10.72
C ASP A 109 7.37 -6.69 -11.48
N ASP A 110 6.35 -5.84 -11.35
CA ASP A 110 6.34 -4.51 -11.97
C ASP A 110 7.45 -3.62 -11.40
N LEU A 111 7.64 -3.62 -10.09
CA LEU A 111 8.70 -2.83 -9.45
C LEU A 111 10.09 -3.30 -9.86
N LYS A 112 10.34 -4.60 -9.98
CA LYS A 112 11.58 -5.15 -10.52
C LYS A 112 11.83 -4.68 -11.95
N ASP A 113 10.82 -4.74 -12.80
CA ASP A 113 10.91 -4.30 -14.19
C ASP A 113 11.24 -2.81 -14.29
N ARG A 114 10.85 -2.02 -13.29
CA ARG A 114 11.19 -0.60 -13.19
C ARG A 114 12.57 -0.32 -12.61
N GLY A 115 13.30 -1.36 -12.18
CA GLY A 115 14.66 -1.22 -11.66
C GLY A 115 14.77 -1.14 -10.14
N TYR A 116 13.68 -1.31 -9.39
CA TYR A 116 13.75 -1.34 -7.92
C TYR A 116 14.37 -2.65 -7.44
N THR A 117 15.24 -2.54 -6.43
CA THR A 117 15.96 -3.69 -5.85
C THR A 117 15.57 -3.99 -4.41
N LYS A 118 14.79 -3.10 -3.80
CA LYS A 118 14.32 -3.24 -2.43
C LYS A 118 12.96 -2.60 -2.25
N VAL A 119 12.16 -3.17 -1.37
CA VAL A 119 10.89 -2.59 -0.91
C VAL A 119 10.83 -2.58 0.60
N THR A 120 10.14 -1.58 1.15
CA THR A 120 9.96 -1.40 2.60
C THR A 120 8.49 -1.22 2.91
N LEU A 121 8.10 -1.47 4.16
CA LEU A 121 6.76 -1.20 4.67
C LEU A 121 6.80 -0.95 6.17
N GLY A 122 5.72 -0.39 6.69
CA GLY A 122 5.51 -0.21 8.12
C GLY A 122 4.35 -1.05 8.63
N VAL A 123 4.45 -1.49 9.87
CA VAL A 123 3.39 -2.23 10.57
C VAL A 123 3.37 -1.83 12.04
N GLU A 124 2.18 -1.70 12.61
CA GLU A 124 2.07 -1.48 14.06
C GLU A 124 2.57 -2.73 14.81
N PRO A 125 3.44 -2.58 15.83
CA PRO A 125 3.98 -3.74 16.57
C PRO A 125 2.92 -4.63 17.20
N SER A 126 1.75 -4.08 17.54
CA SER A 126 0.63 -4.82 18.11
C SER A 126 -0.14 -5.65 17.07
N ASP A 127 0.01 -5.33 15.79
CA ASP A 127 -0.65 -6.04 14.70
C ASP A 127 0.14 -7.30 14.30
N LYS A 128 0.13 -8.27 15.18
CA LYS A 128 0.93 -9.51 15.01
C LYS A 128 0.48 -10.35 13.82
N LYS A 129 -0.79 -10.27 13.46
CA LYS A 129 -1.33 -10.99 12.30
C LYS A 129 -0.72 -10.47 11.01
N ASN A 130 -0.74 -9.16 10.78
CA ASN A 130 -0.16 -8.57 9.59
C ASN A 130 1.37 -8.69 9.57
N LEU A 131 2.02 -8.51 10.72
CA LEU A 131 3.46 -8.73 10.82
C LEU A 131 3.86 -10.14 10.36
N ALA A 132 3.14 -11.18 10.81
CA ALA A 132 3.41 -12.55 10.40
C ALA A 132 3.21 -12.74 8.89
N ILE A 133 2.19 -12.12 8.30
CA ILE A 133 1.93 -12.16 6.86
C ILE A 133 3.08 -11.49 6.09
N TYR A 134 3.53 -10.32 6.52
CA TYR A 134 4.61 -9.59 5.85
C TYR A 134 5.95 -10.32 5.96
N GLN A 135 6.24 -10.92 7.11
CA GLN A 135 7.43 -11.76 7.29
C GLN A 135 7.39 -12.97 6.35
N LYS A 136 6.22 -13.58 6.18
CA LYS A 136 6.02 -14.68 5.23
C LYS A 136 6.24 -14.24 3.78
N TYR A 137 5.95 -12.97 3.45
CA TYR A 137 6.24 -12.39 2.13
C TYR A 137 7.71 -12.00 1.96
N GLY A 138 8.54 -12.17 2.99
CA GLY A 138 9.96 -11.92 2.93
C GLY A 138 10.44 -10.59 3.52
N PHE A 139 9.56 -9.83 4.18
CA PHE A 139 9.95 -8.61 4.90
C PHE A 139 10.59 -8.99 6.23
N SER A 140 11.83 -9.47 6.18
CA SER A 140 12.56 -10.00 7.34
C SER A 140 13.60 -9.03 7.90
N GLU A 141 13.97 -7.98 7.17
CA GLU A 141 14.94 -6.99 7.61
C GLU A 141 14.25 -5.91 8.45
N TYR A 142 14.47 -5.93 9.77
CA TYR A 142 14.04 -4.83 10.63
C TYR A 142 14.91 -3.61 10.34
N ILE A 143 14.27 -2.46 10.08
CA ILE A 143 14.97 -1.22 9.75
C ILE A 143 15.00 -0.28 10.94
N LYS A 144 13.83 0.07 11.47
CA LYS A 144 13.70 1.02 12.60
C LYS A 144 12.27 1.04 13.11
N SER A 145 12.10 1.67 14.28
CA SER A 145 10.78 2.02 14.82
C SER A 145 10.65 3.54 14.87
N ALA A 146 9.47 4.05 14.55
CA ALA A 146 9.17 5.48 14.60
C ALA A 146 7.68 5.70 14.83
N GLN A 147 7.26 6.96 14.87
CA GLN A 147 5.86 7.34 14.98
C GLN A 147 5.35 7.91 13.66
N GLU A 148 4.11 7.59 13.31
CA GLU A 148 3.39 8.20 12.21
C GLU A 148 2.22 9.00 12.74
N LYS A 149 1.95 10.12 12.09
CA LYS A 149 0.84 11.01 12.44
C LYS A 149 -0.21 10.99 11.33
N TYR A 150 -1.45 10.73 11.71
CA TYR A 150 -2.59 10.82 10.80
C TYR A 150 -3.07 12.26 10.67
N PRO A 151 -3.80 12.59 9.58
CA PRO A 151 -4.33 13.95 9.38
C PRO A 151 -5.21 14.46 10.54
N ASP A 152 -5.90 13.56 11.24
CA ASP A 152 -6.74 13.91 12.40
C ASP A 152 -5.96 14.12 13.70
N GLY A 153 -4.62 14.00 13.66
CA GLY A 153 -3.75 14.15 14.82
C GLY A 153 -3.44 12.85 15.57
N THR A 154 -4.05 11.73 15.20
CA THR A 154 -3.73 10.42 15.77
C THR A 154 -2.27 10.08 15.52
N VAL A 155 -1.56 9.62 16.55
CA VAL A 155 -0.17 9.19 16.48
C VAL A 155 -0.09 7.70 16.78
N ILE A 156 0.58 6.94 15.92
CA ILE A 156 0.78 5.51 16.08
C ILE A 156 2.27 5.17 16.06
N GLY A 157 2.66 4.13 16.80
CA GLY A 157 3.98 3.53 16.70
C GLY A 157 4.03 2.57 15.52
N VAL A 158 5.12 2.60 14.76
CA VAL A 158 5.29 1.76 13.56
C VAL A 158 6.69 1.16 13.55
N ASP A 159 6.78 -0.12 13.27
CA ASP A 159 8.03 -0.81 12.96
C ASP A 159 8.15 -0.97 11.44
N TYR A 160 9.32 -0.66 10.92
CA TYR A 160 9.59 -0.73 9.48
C TYR A 160 10.47 -1.92 9.14
N TYR A 161 10.08 -2.62 8.08
CA TYR A 161 10.78 -3.81 7.58
C TYR A 161 11.06 -3.68 6.09
N GLY A 162 12.13 -4.35 5.66
CA GLY A 162 12.56 -4.37 4.27
C GLY A 162 12.63 -5.77 3.68
N LYS A 163 12.55 -5.81 2.35
CA LYS A 163 12.68 -7.01 1.53
C LYS A 163 13.53 -6.69 0.31
N SER A 164 14.57 -7.49 0.08
CA SER A 164 15.33 -7.44 -1.19
C SER A 164 14.55 -8.11 -2.31
N LEU A 165 14.60 -7.53 -3.49
CA LEU A 165 13.93 -8.06 -4.67
C LEU A 165 14.85 -8.85 -5.57
#